data_cab03b413ecbc4db19cd120a51f927d7
#
_entry.id   cab03b413ecbc4db19cd120a51f927d7
#
_cell.length_a   1.000
_cell.length_b   1.000
_cell.length_c   1.000
_cell.angle_alpha   90.00
_cell.angle_beta   90.00
_cell.angle_gamma   90.00
#
_symmetry.space_group_name_H-M   'P 1'
#
loop_
_entity.id
_entity.type
_entity.pdbx_description
1 polymer ?
#
loop_
_entity_poly.entity_id
_entity_poly.type
_entity_poly.pdbx_seq_one_letter_code
_entity_poly.pdbx_strand_id
1 'polypeptide(L)'
;MLGWPSQSSFGQHDQDKTGSRLIPAFPDPDTNRACVSLYGDSFVWGDEVDNTHAWSNVLSQLLHCRVANYGVGGYGTDQAYLRFHYHQPDPASIVIIGFSSDNITRNINQLRNLMLPAAQCTLKPRFILDPQGQLDLVPIPELTAEDYRELSQRPERYLKHEFFSPGGLSGLQSMGFPYTLTVAKLLKPLLQKALTFEPRYIAFYRPDHPSGALAVTTAILARFQHEAREAGKFPLVVIIPIGPDLAHYRKVHQWFSQPLIDNLERNHINYLNVGPAILEYLGTRDYQELFSQGGHFNNEGYEVLAKIVFRYLVSKDLITPKKTD
;
A
#
# COMPACT_ATOMS: atom_id res chain seq x y z
N MET A 1 7.45 5.45 16.21
CA MET A 1 7.41 6.44 15.10
C MET A 1 7.33 5.66 13.79
N LEU A 2 6.30 5.91 12.96
CA LEU A 2 6.04 5.11 11.74
C LEU A 2 6.88 5.56 10.52
N GLY A 3 7.67 6.62 10.69
CA GLY A 3 8.48 7.19 9.60
C GLY A 3 7.65 7.73 8.44
N TRP A 4 8.31 8.20 7.40
CA TRP A 4 7.84 8.99 6.29
C TRP A 4 6.74 10.00 6.66
N PRO A 5 6.84 11.24 6.28
CA PRO A 5 5.86 12.23 6.71
C PRO A 5 4.46 11.82 6.26
N SER A 6 3.52 11.94 7.19
CA SER A 6 2.10 11.76 6.95
C SER A 6 1.49 12.92 6.14
N GLN A 7 2.26 13.56 5.26
CA GLN A 7 1.70 14.54 4.34
C GLN A 7 0.90 13.79 3.30
N SER A 8 -0.40 13.63 3.60
CA SER A 8 -1.38 13.49 2.54
C SER A 8 -1.36 14.81 1.74
N SER A 9 -1.66 14.75 0.47
CA SER A 9 -1.92 15.91 -0.38
C SER A 9 -3.05 16.81 0.18
N PHE A 10 -3.87 16.28 1.07
CA PHE A 10 -4.91 16.94 1.85
C PHE A 10 -4.35 17.19 3.25
N GLY A 11 -4.28 18.44 3.66
CA GLY A 11 -3.65 18.88 4.91
C GLY A 11 -4.27 18.27 6.17
N GLN A 12 -3.74 18.66 7.34
CA GLN A 12 -4.19 18.18 8.66
C GLN A 12 -5.70 18.40 8.93
N HIS A 13 -6.36 19.30 8.15
CA HIS A 13 -7.78 19.61 8.28
C HIS A 13 -8.73 18.52 7.81
N ASP A 14 -8.21 17.51 7.10
CA ASP A 14 -9.00 16.39 6.58
C ASP A 14 -9.07 15.18 7.51
N GLN A 15 -8.52 15.30 8.72
CA GLN A 15 -8.54 14.27 9.74
C GLN A 15 -9.43 14.66 10.92
N ASP A 16 -10.08 13.67 11.51
CA ASP A 16 -10.76 13.84 12.79
C ASP A 16 -9.77 13.65 13.97
N LYS A 17 -10.27 13.78 15.19
CA LYS A 17 -9.47 13.66 16.42
C LYS A 17 -8.84 12.27 16.65
N THR A 18 -9.30 11.23 15.95
CA THR A 18 -8.72 9.88 16.03
C THR A 18 -7.59 9.69 15.02
N GLY A 19 -7.32 10.69 14.16
CA GLY A 19 -6.37 10.60 13.06
C GLY A 19 -6.91 9.84 11.85
N SER A 20 -8.21 9.52 11.83
CA SER A 20 -8.90 9.01 10.66
C SER A 20 -9.23 10.17 9.70
N ARG A 21 -9.23 9.91 8.40
CA ARG A 21 -9.82 10.85 7.43
C ARG A 21 -11.24 11.21 7.85
N LEU A 22 -11.64 12.46 7.65
CA LEU A 22 -13.02 12.89 7.90
C LEU A 22 -14.01 12.03 7.09
N ILE A 23 -15.06 11.58 7.77
CA ILE A 23 -16.15 10.81 7.18
C ILE A 23 -17.44 11.63 7.27
N PRO A 24 -17.79 12.42 6.26
CA PRO A 24 -18.95 13.33 6.29
C PRO A 24 -20.27 12.64 6.64
N ALA A 25 -20.46 11.40 6.25
CA ALA A 25 -21.65 10.62 6.60
C ALA A 25 -21.75 10.29 8.11
N PHE A 26 -20.62 10.27 8.83
CA PHE A 26 -20.51 9.96 10.26
C PHE A 26 -19.40 10.83 10.88
N PRO A 27 -19.60 12.14 11.05
CA PRO A 27 -18.53 13.09 11.33
C PRO A 27 -17.98 13.02 12.75
N ASP A 28 -18.76 12.54 13.70
CA ASP A 28 -18.35 12.46 15.11
C ASP A 28 -17.97 11.03 15.49
N PRO A 29 -16.67 10.74 15.74
CA PRO A 29 -16.21 9.41 16.14
C PRO A 29 -16.63 8.99 17.56
N ASP A 30 -17.06 9.91 18.44
CA ASP A 30 -17.49 9.55 19.79
C ASP A 30 -18.88 8.92 19.78
N THR A 31 -19.78 9.47 18.99
CA THR A 31 -21.15 8.96 18.85
C THR A 31 -21.25 7.85 17.81
N ASN A 32 -20.34 7.84 16.83
CA ASN A 32 -20.33 6.87 15.74
C ASN A 32 -19.06 6.00 15.80
N ARG A 33 -19.10 4.93 16.59
CA ARG A 33 -18.01 3.95 16.63
C ARG A 33 -17.81 3.33 15.24
N ALA A 34 -16.56 3.15 14.84
CA ALA A 34 -16.24 2.50 13.58
C ALA A 34 -16.65 1.02 13.61
N CYS A 35 -17.32 0.57 12.55
CA CYS A 35 -17.59 -0.86 12.29
C CYS A 35 -16.49 -1.49 11.43
N VAL A 36 -15.82 -0.68 10.60
CA VAL A 36 -14.68 -1.06 9.77
C VAL A 36 -13.56 -0.03 9.97
N SER A 37 -12.33 -0.48 10.07
CA SER A 37 -11.13 0.37 10.02
C SER A 37 -10.24 0.00 8.85
N LEU A 38 -9.77 1.02 8.13
CA LEU A 38 -8.96 0.89 6.92
C LEU A 38 -7.53 1.37 7.19
N TYR A 39 -6.56 0.59 6.77
CA TYR A 39 -5.13 0.89 6.85
C TYR A 39 -4.50 0.68 5.47
N GLY A 40 -3.58 1.54 5.06
CA GLY A 40 -2.93 1.43 3.77
C GLY A 40 -2.24 2.72 3.32
N ASP A 41 -2.12 2.86 2.03
CA ASP A 41 -1.46 3.96 1.36
C ASP A 41 -2.43 5.06 0.87
N SER A 42 -2.01 5.79 -0.17
CA SER A 42 -2.81 6.84 -0.82
C SER A 42 -4.11 6.33 -1.46
N PHE A 43 -4.14 5.10 -1.96
CA PHE A 43 -5.38 4.50 -2.47
C PHE A 43 -6.37 4.21 -1.36
N VAL A 44 -5.89 3.82 -0.19
CA VAL A 44 -6.77 3.67 0.99
C VAL A 44 -7.22 5.02 1.51
N TRP A 45 -6.30 5.98 1.61
CA TRP A 45 -6.65 7.34 2.01
C TRP A 45 -7.71 7.94 1.08
N GLY A 46 -7.62 7.70 -0.20
CA GLY A 46 -8.46 8.30 -1.23
C GLY A 46 -7.85 9.61 -1.74
N ASP A 47 -6.57 9.60 -2.12
CA ASP A 47 -5.93 10.77 -2.73
C ASP A 47 -6.68 11.19 -4.00
N GLU A 48 -6.62 12.49 -4.31
CA GLU A 48 -7.21 13.17 -5.47
C GLU A 48 -8.75 13.25 -5.49
N VAL A 49 -9.43 12.89 -4.38
CA VAL A 49 -10.85 13.13 -4.19
C VAL A 49 -11.12 13.81 -2.85
N ASP A 50 -12.22 14.53 -2.75
CA ASP A 50 -12.67 15.12 -1.49
C ASP A 50 -13.20 14.06 -0.49
N ASN A 51 -13.51 14.48 0.72
CA ASN A 51 -13.96 13.57 1.78
C ASN A 51 -15.31 12.92 1.46
N THR A 52 -16.17 13.54 0.66
CA THR A 52 -17.49 12.99 0.31
C THR A 52 -17.39 11.85 -0.69
N HIS A 53 -16.39 11.90 -1.58
CA HIS A 53 -16.12 10.92 -2.63
C HIS A 53 -15.07 9.86 -2.23
N ALA A 54 -14.40 10.05 -1.08
CA ALA A 54 -13.50 9.00 -0.58
C ALA A 54 -14.28 7.70 -0.34
N TRP A 55 -13.70 6.58 -0.78
CA TRP A 55 -14.39 5.29 -0.70
C TRP A 55 -14.78 4.87 0.72
N SER A 56 -14.06 5.36 1.74
CA SER A 56 -14.42 5.18 3.14
C SER A 56 -15.74 5.86 3.50
N ASN A 57 -16.00 7.06 2.97
CA ASN A 57 -17.29 7.75 3.17
C ASN A 57 -18.40 7.06 2.39
N VAL A 58 -18.17 6.70 1.13
CA VAL A 58 -19.15 5.96 0.32
C VAL A 58 -19.49 4.61 0.95
N LEU A 59 -18.48 3.87 1.42
CA LEU A 59 -18.67 2.59 2.10
C LEU A 59 -19.44 2.79 3.43
N SER A 60 -19.18 3.89 4.16
CA SER A 60 -19.91 4.22 5.39
C SER A 60 -21.41 4.42 5.12
N GLN A 61 -21.73 5.12 4.03
CA GLN A 61 -23.14 5.32 3.61
C GLN A 61 -23.80 3.99 3.27
N LEU A 62 -23.13 3.13 2.50
CA LEU A 62 -23.66 1.82 2.10
C LEU A 62 -23.85 0.87 3.29
N LEU A 63 -22.96 0.92 4.27
CA LEU A 63 -23.01 0.06 5.47
C LEU A 63 -23.88 0.65 6.59
N HIS A 64 -24.29 1.91 6.50
CA HIS A 64 -24.97 2.65 7.57
C HIS A 64 -24.19 2.63 8.90
N CYS A 65 -22.86 2.63 8.83
CA CYS A 65 -21.97 2.73 9.98
C CYS A 65 -20.64 3.40 9.58
N ARG A 66 -19.93 3.94 10.55
CA ARG A 66 -18.67 4.64 10.28
C ARG A 66 -17.59 3.68 9.84
N VAL A 67 -16.95 3.98 8.72
CA VAL A 67 -15.72 3.34 8.23
C VAL A 67 -14.55 4.28 8.49
N ALA A 68 -13.77 4.02 9.54
CA ALA A 68 -12.62 4.84 9.88
C ALA A 68 -11.47 4.59 8.89
N ASN A 69 -10.86 5.64 8.38
CA ASN A 69 -9.82 5.56 7.36
C ASN A 69 -8.48 6.11 7.88
N TYR A 70 -7.56 5.20 8.15
CA TYR A 70 -6.21 5.46 8.61
C TYR A 70 -5.15 5.29 7.51
N GLY A 71 -5.54 5.33 6.25
CA GLY A 71 -4.62 5.37 5.11
C GLY A 71 -3.66 6.55 5.17
N VAL A 72 -2.47 6.44 4.61
CA VAL A 72 -1.49 7.53 4.54
C VAL A 72 -0.76 7.49 3.20
N GLY A 73 -0.77 8.59 2.48
CA GLY A 73 -0.09 8.72 1.20
C GLY A 73 1.37 8.27 1.27
N GLY A 74 1.75 7.36 0.37
CA GLY A 74 3.10 6.86 0.25
C GLY A 74 3.50 5.74 1.21
N TYR A 75 2.66 5.32 2.15
CA TYR A 75 2.97 4.18 3.03
C TYR A 75 3.19 2.89 2.24
N GLY A 76 4.06 2.03 2.76
CA GLY A 76 4.12 0.61 2.41
C GLY A 76 3.15 -0.21 3.26
N THR A 77 2.99 -1.48 2.92
CA THR A 77 2.17 -2.42 3.73
C THR A 77 2.73 -2.59 5.14
N ASP A 78 4.05 -2.50 5.28
CA ASP A 78 4.75 -2.53 6.56
C ASP A 78 4.31 -1.39 7.50
N GLN A 79 4.21 -0.17 6.97
CA GLN A 79 3.74 0.99 7.74
C GLN A 79 2.23 0.92 8.00
N ALA A 80 1.44 0.41 7.05
CA ALA A 80 0.01 0.17 7.24
C ALA A 80 -0.24 -0.83 8.38
N TYR A 81 0.51 -1.93 8.39
CA TYR A 81 0.47 -2.91 9.48
C TYR A 81 0.92 -2.31 10.82
N LEU A 82 2.04 -1.58 10.86
CA LEU A 82 2.51 -0.92 12.09
C LEU A 82 1.49 0.10 12.60
N ARG A 83 0.80 0.83 11.70
CA ARG A 83 -0.26 1.74 12.10
C ARG A 83 -1.42 1.02 12.76
N PHE A 84 -1.85 -0.12 12.21
CA PHE A 84 -2.84 -1.01 12.84
C PHE A 84 -2.35 -1.50 14.20
N HIS A 85 -1.13 -2.01 14.27
CA HIS A 85 -0.52 -2.55 15.50
C HIS A 85 -0.49 -1.53 16.65
N TYR A 86 -0.10 -0.28 16.37
CA TYR A 86 -0.02 0.77 17.38
C TYR A 86 -1.34 1.50 17.64
N HIS A 87 -2.35 1.29 16.82
CA HIS A 87 -3.68 1.90 16.98
C HIS A 87 -4.64 1.00 17.77
N GLN A 88 -4.12 0.26 18.73
CA GLN A 88 -4.96 -0.56 19.61
C GLN A 88 -5.29 0.19 20.93
N PRO A 89 -6.51 0.06 21.47
CA PRO A 89 -7.63 -0.73 20.95
C PRO A 89 -8.39 -0.01 19.81
N ASP A 90 -8.50 -0.67 18.66
CA ASP A 90 -9.35 -0.21 17.56
C ASP A 90 -10.80 -0.68 17.81
N PRO A 91 -11.82 0.18 17.76
CA PRO A 91 -13.21 -0.23 18.06
C PRO A 91 -13.87 -1.07 16.96
N ALA A 92 -13.32 -1.11 15.75
CA ALA A 92 -13.92 -1.81 14.62
C ALA A 92 -13.84 -3.34 14.76
N SER A 93 -14.92 -4.03 14.39
CA SER A 93 -14.96 -5.50 14.30
C SER A 93 -14.31 -6.03 13.02
N ILE A 94 -14.22 -5.23 11.98
CA ILE A 94 -13.57 -5.55 10.71
C ILE A 94 -12.41 -4.59 10.49
N VAL A 95 -11.23 -5.15 10.17
CA VAL A 95 -10.03 -4.37 9.87
C VAL A 95 -9.51 -4.73 8.48
N ILE A 96 -9.23 -3.73 7.68
CA ILE A 96 -8.83 -3.91 6.29
C ILE A 96 -7.45 -3.28 6.07
N ILE A 97 -6.53 -4.05 5.51
CA ILE A 97 -5.34 -3.49 4.86
C ILE A 97 -5.58 -3.44 3.35
N GLY A 98 -5.56 -2.22 2.79
CA GLY A 98 -5.49 -2.04 1.35
C GLY A 98 -4.06 -2.17 0.86
N PHE A 99 -3.87 -2.98 -0.17
CA PHE A 99 -2.59 -3.25 -0.81
C PHE A 99 -2.64 -2.85 -2.27
N SER A 100 -1.87 -1.85 -2.67
CA SER A 100 -1.61 -1.54 -4.08
C SER A 100 -0.32 -2.21 -4.56
N SER A 101 -0.26 -2.55 -5.84
CA SER A 101 0.79 -3.44 -6.37
C SER A 101 2.21 -2.89 -6.23
N ASP A 102 2.40 -1.58 -6.19
CA ASP A 102 3.70 -0.95 -6.00
C ASP A 102 4.21 -0.99 -4.55
N ASN A 103 3.33 -1.29 -3.59
CA ASN A 103 3.69 -1.40 -2.17
C ASN A 103 4.72 -2.51 -1.90
N ILE A 104 4.80 -3.52 -2.77
CA ILE A 104 5.80 -4.58 -2.66
C ILE A 104 7.23 -4.03 -2.62
N THR A 105 7.51 -2.95 -3.36
CA THR A 105 8.83 -2.30 -3.35
C THR A 105 9.05 -1.44 -2.12
N ARG A 106 7.98 -0.85 -1.59
CA ARG A 106 8.03 -0.02 -0.39
C ARG A 106 8.37 -0.85 0.85
N ASN A 107 7.95 -2.11 0.90
CA ASN A 107 8.21 -3.02 2.04
C ASN A 107 9.70 -3.37 2.22
N ILE A 108 10.53 -3.15 1.21
CA ILE A 108 11.98 -3.45 1.25
C ILE A 108 12.85 -2.19 1.23
N ASN A 109 12.25 -1.03 1.37
CA ASN A 109 12.91 0.27 1.37
C ASN A 109 12.81 0.92 2.76
N GLN A 110 13.88 1.53 3.24
CA GLN A 110 13.89 2.35 4.46
C GLN A 110 14.06 3.84 4.14
N LEU A 111 14.88 4.17 3.14
CA LEU A 111 15.15 5.54 2.71
C LEU A 111 14.44 5.84 1.41
N ARG A 112 13.32 6.56 1.48
CA ARG A 112 12.47 6.84 0.33
C ARG A 112 13.21 7.48 -0.85
N ASN A 113 14.19 8.32 -0.55
CA ASN A 113 15.00 9.02 -1.55
C ASN A 113 15.73 8.09 -2.52
N LEU A 114 15.97 6.83 -2.14
CA LEU A 114 16.61 5.84 -3.01
C LEU A 114 15.64 5.25 -4.04
N MET A 115 14.34 5.38 -3.81
CA MET A 115 13.30 4.95 -4.77
C MET A 115 12.78 6.12 -5.62
N LEU A 116 12.56 7.26 -4.98
CA LEU A 116 11.97 8.44 -5.58
C LEU A 116 12.79 9.67 -5.20
N PRO A 117 13.19 10.53 -6.15
CA PRO A 117 13.79 11.81 -5.85
C PRO A 117 12.85 12.61 -4.95
N ALA A 118 13.31 12.96 -3.75
CA ALA A 118 12.57 13.76 -2.80
C ALA A 118 13.47 14.85 -2.25
N ALA A 119 12.87 16.01 -1.95
CA ALA A 119 13.63 17.15 -1.41
C ALA A 119 14.11 16.91 0.02
N GLN A 120 13.41 16.06 0.77
CA GLN A 120 13.75 15.74 2.15
C GLN A 120 14.16 14.28 2.29
N CYS A 121 15.16 14.04 3.13
CA CYS A 121 15.59 12.71 3.52
C CYS A 121 14.56 12.09 4.47
N THR A 122 13.85 11.07 4.02
CA THR A 122 12.77 10.46 4.79
C THR A 122 13.02 8.97 5.02
N LEU A 123 13.08 8.59 6.30
CA LEU A 123 13.29 7.23 6.76
C LEU A 123 12.00 6.60 7.28
N LYS A 124 11.92 5.28 7.20
CA LYS A 124 10.91 4.47 7.87
C LYS A 124 11.52 3.19 8.44
N PRO A 125 10.87 2.54 9.41
CA PRO A 125 11.22 1.15 9.75
C PRO A 125 10.84 0.23 8.58
N ARG A 126 11.42 -0.97 8.54
CA ARG A 126 11.02 -2.03 7.62
C ARG A 126 11.06 -3.39 8.31
N PHE A 127 10.39 -4.35 7.70
CA PHE A 127 10.53 -5.74 8.11
C PHE A 127 11.54 -6.50 7.26
N ILE A 128 12.17 -7.48 7.86
CA ILE A 128 12.99 -8.50 7.21
C ILE A 128 12.53 -9.88 7.68
N LEU A 129 12.93 -10.92 6.99
CA LEU A 129 12.85 -12.29 7.50
C LEU A 129 14.21 -12.69 8.04
N ASP A 130 14.24 -13.22 9.25
CA ASP A 130 15.44 -13.82 9.83
C ASP A 130 15.77 -15.16 9.14
N PRO A 131 16.91 -15.81 9.45
CA PRO A 131 17.27 -17.11 8.89
C PRO A 131 16.27 -18.25 9.21
N GLN A 132 15.42 -18.08 10.21
CA GLN A 132 14.35 -18.99 10.61
C GLN A 132 13.01 -18.68 9.93
N GLY A 133 12.97 -17.60 9.10
CA GLY A 133 11.77 -17.14 8.40
C GLY A 133 10.82 -16.33 9.28
N GLN A 134 11.25 -15.88 10.47
CA GLN A 134 10.44 -15.05 11.34
C GLN A 134 10.53 -13.59 10.90
N LEU A 135 9.43 -12.85 11.10
CA LEU A 135 9.33 -11.45 10.72
C LEU A 135 9.91 -10.55 11.82
N ASP A 136 11.04 -9.92 11.53
CA ASP A 136 11.73 -8.99 12.42
C ASP A 136 11.58 -7.55 11.96
N LEU A 137 11.37 -6.63 12.93
CA LEU A 137 11.31 -5.20 12.67
C LEU A 137 12.70 -4.55 12.77
N VAL A 138 13.17 -4.00 11.66
CA VAL A 138 14.34 -3.13 11.61
C VAL A 138 13.89 -1.70 11.87
N PRO A 139 14.27 -1.09 13.01
CA PRO A 139 13.84 0.25 13.37
C PRO A 139 14.51 1.32 12.50
N ILE A 140 14.02 2.55 12.58
CA ILE A 140 14.76 3.72 12.09
C ILE A 140 16.03 3.86 12.93
N PRO A 141 17.22 3.95 12.32
CA PRO A 141 18.44 4.14 13.09
C PRO A 141 18.45 5.49 13.81
N GLU A 142 19.10 5.53 14.97
CA GLU A 142 19.41 6.79 15.64
C GLU A 142 20.54 7.48 14.89
N LEU A 143 20.27 8.66 14.36
CA LEU A 143 21.19 9.42 13.51
C LEU A 143 21.40 10.82 14.09
N THR A 144 22.66 11.28 14.08
CA THR A 144 23.02 12.68 14.36
C THR A 144 22.72 13.54 13.14
N ALA A 145 22.77 14.86 13.29
CA ALA A 145 22.64 15.80 12.17
C ALA A 145 23.74 15.61 11.10
N GLU A 146 24.92 15.14 11.51
CA GLU A 146 26.03 14.85 10.59
C GLU A 146 25.76 13.56 9.81
N ASP A 147 25.27 12.51 10.47
CA ASP A 147 24.87 11.25 9.83
C ASP A 147 23.80 11.47 8.75
N TYR A 148 22.83 12.36 9.00
CA TYR A 148 21.82 12.71 8.00
C TYR A 148 22.42 13.37 6.74
N ARG A 149 23.51 14.11 6.86
CA ARG A 149 24.20 14.69 5.69
C ARG A 149 24.89 13.63 4.85
N GLU A 150 25.45 12.60 5.48
CA GLU A 150 26.09 11.48 4.79
C GLU A 150 25.12 10.43 4.28
N LEU A 151 23.95 10.29 4.90
CA LEU A 151 22.99 9.22 4.64
C LEU A 151 22.60 9.09 3.16
N SER A 152 22.42 10.22 2.45
CA SER A 152 22.08 10.20 1.03
C SER A 152 23.23 9.75 0.12
N GLN A 153 24.47 9.90 0.58
CA GLN A 153 25.68 9.56 -0.18
C GLN A 153 26.17 8.14 0.13
N ARG A 154 26.01 7.70 1.38
CA ARG A 154 26.49 6.42 1.88
C ARG A 154 25.44 5.72 2.75
N PRO A 155 24.25 5.43 2.20
CA PRO A 155 23.16 4.80 2.96
C PRO A 155 23.55 3.42 3.51
N GLU A 156 24.44 2.68 2.84
CA GLU A 156 24.92 1.36 3.26
C GLU A 156 25.63 1.36 4.62
N ARG A 157 26.19 2.50 5.03
CA ARG A 157 26.82 2.67 6.35
C ARG A 157 25.81 2.60 7.50
N TYR A 158 24.61 3.11 7.24
CA TYR A 158 23.55 3.29 8.26
C TYR A 158 22.41 2.31 8.10
N LEU A 159 22.13 1.86 6.87
CA LEU A 159 20.95 1.09 6.50
C LEU A 159 21.36 -0.27 5.91
N LYS A 160 21.80 -1.17 6.78
CA LYS A 160 22.29 -2.50 6.39
C LYS A 160 21.30 -3.35 5.60
N HIS A 161 20.01 -3.09 5.79
CA HIS A 161 18.93 -3.84 5.15
C HIS A 161 18.25 -3.07 4.00
N GLU A 162 18.77 -1.91 3.59
CA GLU A 162 18.23 -1.15 2.47
C GLU A 162 18.54 -1.83 1.14
N PHE A 163 17.49 -2.22 0.42
CA PHE A 163 17.66 -2.94 -0.85
C PHE A 163 18.13 -2.02 -1.99
N PHE A 164 17.74 -0.75 -1.96
CA PHE A 164 18.04 0.22 -3.02
C PHE A 164 19.33 0.99 -2.81
N SER A 165 20.21 0.53 -1.94
CA SER A 165 21.51 1.16 -1.70
C SER A 165 22.31 1.35 -3.00
N PRO A 166 23.03 2.46 -3.17
CA PRO A 166 23.90 2.70 -4.33
C PRO A 166 24.90 1.55 -4.52
N GLY A 167 25.06 1.11 -5.77
CA GLY A 167 25.90 -0.04 -6.09
C GLY A 167 25.28 -1.43 -5.80
N GLY A 168 24.12 -1.50 -5.14
CA GLY A 168 23.33 -2.72 -4.99
C GLY A 168 22.60 -3.11 -6.29
N LEU A 169 21.93 -4.27 -6.25
CA LEU A 169 21.24 -4.85 -7.43
C LEU A 169 20.18 -3.95 -8.07
N SER A 170 19.53 -3.10 -7.29
CA SER A 170 18.48 -2.16 -7.75
C SER A 170 18.70 -0.71 -7.33
N GLY A 171 19.84 -0.40 -6.71
CA GLY A 171 20.16 0.94 -6.27
C GLY A 171 20.54 1.88 -7.42
N LEU A 172 20.51 3.17 -7.12
CA LEU A 172 21.03 4.18 -8.03
C LEU A 172 22.50 3.89 -8.33
N GLN A 173 22.80 3.66 -9.60
CA GLN A 173 24.20 3.44 -10.02
C GLN A 173 24.97 4.75 -9.90
N SER A 174 26.05 4.74 -9.12
CA SER A 174 26.98 5.86 -9.11
C SER A 174 27.59 6.07 -10.49
N MET A 175 27.64 7.32 -10.95
CA MET A 175 28.31 7.64 -12.23
C MET A 175 29.82 7.50 -12.04
N GLY A 176 30.42 6.45 -12.65
CA GLY A 176 31.86 6.19 -12.62
C GLY A 176 32.50 6.25 -14.02
N PHE A 177 33.78 6.56 -14.06
CA PHE A 177 34.51 6.49 -15.32
C PHE A 177 34.79 5.01 -15.71
N PRO A 178 34.67 4.62 -17.00
CA PRO A 178 34.22 5.46 -18.12
C PRO A 178 32.70 5.64 -18.12
N TYR A 179 32.24 6.89 -18.21
CA TYR A 179 30.83 7.28 -18.16
C TYR A 179 29.96 6.60 -19.20
N THR A 180 30.54 6.19 -20.32
CA THR A 180 29.84 5.45 -21.40
C THR A 180 29.29 4.10 -20.90
N LEU A 181 30.02 3.38 -20.05
CA LEU A 181 29.56 2.13 -19.45
C LEU A 181 28.43 2.37 -18.45
N THR A 182 28.52 3.46 -17.69
CA THR A 182 27.45 3.86 -16.76
C THR A 182 26.19 4.25 -17.52
N VAL A 183 26.32 5.04 -18.59
CA VAL A 183 25.20 5.39 -19.48
C VAL A 183 24.59 4.14 -20.12
N ALA A 184 25.39 3.21 -20.61
CA ALA A 184 24.88 1.95 -21.18
C ALA A 184 24.12 1.10 -20.16
N LYS A 185 24.62 1.03 -18.90
CA LYS A 185 23.92 0.35 -17.80
C LYS A 185 22.61 1.02 -17.41
N LEU A 186 22.54 2.36 -17.47
CA LEU A 186 21.34 3.14 -17.22
C LEU A 186 20.33 3.04 -18.37
N LEU A 187 20.79 3.00 -19.62
CA LEU A 187 19.95 2.89 -20.80
C LEU A 187 19.32 1.50 -20.93
N LYS A 188 19.99 0.45 -20.52
CA LYS A 188 19.47 -0.93 -20.60
C LYS A 188 18.09 -1.09 -19.92
N PRO A 189 17.89 -0.70 -18.64
CA PRO A 189 16.57 -0.79 -18.01
C PRO A 189 15.56 0.20 -18.60
N LEU A 190 16.00 1.35 -19.12
CA LEU A 190 15.12 2.29 -19.81
C LEU A 190 14.64 1.74 -21.15
N LEU A 191 15.52 1.10 -21.93
CA LEU A 191 15.18 0.43 -23.18
C LEU A 191 14.30 -0.79 -22.92
N GLN A 192 14.60 -1.60 -21.91
CA GLN A 192 13.74 -2.70 -21.50
C GLN A 192 12.33 -2.19 -21.12
N LYS A 193 12.23 -1.15 -20.30
CA LYS A 193 10.95 -0.53 -19.96
C LYS A 193 10.20 -0.01 -21.20
N ALA A 194 10.91 0.62 -22.15
CA ALA A 194 10.31 1.10 -23.38
C ALA A 194 9.82 -0.04 -24.30
N LEU A 195 10.50 -1.19 -24.25
CA LEU A 195 10.16 -2.36 -25.08
C LEU A 195 9.07 -3.24 -24.43
N THR A 196 9.09 -3.40 -23.08
CA THR A 196 8.16 -4.30 -22.38
C THR A 196 6.93 -3.60 -21.85
N PHE A 197 6.99 -2.27 -21.68
CA PHE A 197 5.97 -1.47 -20.99
C PHE A 197 5.65 -1.96 -19.56
N GLU A 198 6.54 -2.75 -18.96
CA GLU A 198 6.33 -3.32 -17.63
C GLU A 198 6.77 -2.37 -16.54
N PRO A 199 5.94 -2.13 -15.50
CA PRO A 199 6.35 -1.38 -14.32
C PRO A 199 7.53 -2.05 -13.59
N ARG A 200 8.39 -1.24 -12.98
CA ARG A 200 9.59 -1.75 -12.28
C ARG A 200 9.29 -2.70 -11.13
N TYR A 201 8.11 -2.59 -10.51
CA TYR A 201 7.76 -3.42 -9.34
C TYR A 201 7.43 -4.87 -9.68
N ILE A 202 7.19 -5.23 -10.96
CA ILE A 202 6.81 -6.59 -11.36
C ILE A 202 7.86 -7.63 -10.94
N ALA A 203 9.13 -7.32 -11.13
CA ALA A 203 10.21 -8.24 -10.79
C ALA A 203 10.20 -8.66 -9.31
N PHE A 204 9.68 -7.80 -8.42
CA PHE A 204 9.64 -8.04 -6.98
C PHE A 204 8.57 -9.06 -6.55
N TYR A 205 7.64 -9.40 -7.45
CA TYR A 205 6.69 -10.49 -7.23
C TYR A 205 7.28 -11.88 -7.51
N ARG A 206 8.48 -11.97 -8.07
CA ARG A 206 9.13 -13.26 -8.33
C ARG A 206 9.62 -13.84 -7.01
N PRO A 207 9.34 -15.14 -6.75
CA PRO A 207 9.79 -15.82 -5.52
C PRO A 207 11.31 -15.86 -5.35
N ASP A 208 12.04 -15.90 -6.46
CA ASP A 208 13.51 -15.95 -6.53
C ASP A 208 14.18 -14.57 -6.56
N HIS A 209 13.38 -13.49 -6.46
CA HIS A 209 13.96 -12.14 -6.49
C HIS A 209 14.82 -11.88 -5.25
N PRO A 210 16.07 -11.41 -5.40
CA PRO A 210 17.05 -11.33 -4.30
C PRO A 210 16.64 -10.38 -3.16
N SER A 211 15.65 -9.52 -3.38
CA SER A 211 15.12 -8.64 -2.31
C SER A 211 14.28 -9.39 -1.27
N GLY A 212 13.77 -10.57 -1.59
CA GLY A 212 12.79 -11.27 -0.75
C GLY A 212 11.45 -10.54 -0.58
N ALA A 213 11.16 -9.54 -1.44
CA ALA A 213 10.00 -8.65 -1.28
C ALA A 213 8.67 -9.41 -1.16
N LEU A 214 8.45 -10.42 -1.99
CA LEU A 214 7.24 -11.24 -1.96
C LEU A 214 7.09 -11.97 -0.62
N ALA A 215 8.17 -12.58 -0.11
CA ALA A 215 8.15 -13.32 1.15
C ALA A 215 7.92 -12.38 2.34
N VAL A 216 8.61 -11.24 2.40
CA VAL A 216 8.43 -10.22 3.45
C VAL A 216 7.01 -9.68 3.42
N THR A 217 6.47 -9.33 2.25
CA THR A 217 5.09 -8.83 2.10
C THR A 217 4.08 -9.87 2.59
N THR A 218 4.24 -11.14 2.19
CA THR A 218 3.38 -12.23 2.65
C THR A 218 3.42 -12.37 4.18
N ALA A 219 4.60 -12.32 4.78
CA ALA A 219 4.77 -12.44 6.23
C ALA A 219 4.15 -11.26 7.01
N ILE A 220 4.25 -10.02 6.48
CA ILE A 220 3.57 -8.86 7.06
C ILE A 220 2.05 -9.06 7.08
N LEU A 221 1.48 -9.49 5.96
CA LEU A 221 0.03 -9.72 5.85
C LEU A 221 -0.44 -10.90 6.71
N ALA A 222 0.39 -11.94 6.86
CA ALA A 222 0.10 -13.05 7.77
C ALA A 222 0.13 -12.58 9.25
N ARG A 223 1.09 -11.75 9.64
CA ARG A 223 1.17 -11.17 10.97
C ARG A 223 -0.01 -10.26 11.27
N PHE A 224 -0.40 -9.42 10.32
CA PHE A 224 -1.62 -8.60 10.43
C PHE A 224 -2.86 -9.46 10.70
N GLN A 225 -3.04 -10.52 9.89
CA GLN A 225 -4.19 -11.41 10.06
C GLN A 225 -4.20 -12.10 11.43
N HIS A 226 -3.04 -12.57 11.86
CA HIS A 226 -2.90 -13.23 13.16
C HIS A 226 -3.29 -12.29 14.31
N GLU A 227 -2.68 -11.10 14.40
CA GLU A 227 -2.96 -10.13 15.46
C GLU A 227 -4.42 -9.63 15.45
N ALA A 228 -4.99 -9.41 14.26
CA ALA A 228 -6.38 -8.99 14.18
C ALA A 228 -7.33 -10.09 14.69
N ARG A 229 -7.06 -11.36 14.39
CA ARG A 229 -7.85 -12.48 14.92
C ARG A 229 -7.68 -12.65 16.43
N GLU A 230 -6.49 -12.49 16.96
CA GLU A 230 -6.25 -12.50 18.42
C GLU A 230 -7.00 -11.37 19.12
N ALA A 231 -7.15 -10.21 18.47
CA ALA A 231 -7.96 -9.10 18.95
C ALA A 231 -9.48 -9.29 18.72
N GLY A 232 -9.93 -10.47 18.28
CA GLY A 232 -11.34 -10.78 18.03
C GLY A 232 -11.93 -10.08 16.80
N LYS A 233 -11.10 -9.62 15.86
CA LYS A 233 -11.50 -8.88 14.65
C LYS A 233 -11.50 -9.78 13.42
N PHE A 234 -12.25 -9.39 12.40
CA PHE A 234 -12.15 -9.98 11.07
C PHE A 234 -11.12 -9.21 10.23
N PRO A 235 -9.97 -9.81 9.91
CA PRO A 235 -8.98 -9.21 9.02
C PRO A 235 -9.32 -9.45 7.55
N LEU A 236 -9.10 -8.45 6.71
CA LEU A 236 -9.22 -8.55 5.26
C LEU A 236 -8.10 -7.79 4.56
N VAL A 237 -7.45 -8.41 3.59
CA VAL A 237 -6.54 -7.76 2.65
C VAL A 237 -7.32 -7.41 1.38
N VAL A 238 -7.40 -6.13 1.02
CA VAL A 238 -8.01 -5.70 -0.24
C VAL A 238 -6.90 -5.36 -1.22
N ILE A 239 -6.76 -6.16 -2.28
CA ILE A 239 -5.80 -5.92 -3.36
C ILE A 239 -6.42 -4.93 -4.33
N ILE A 240 -5.86 -3.73 -4.36
CA ILE A 240 -6.32 -2.60 -5.16
C ILE A 240 -5.42 -2.47 -6.39
N PRO A 241 -5.91 -2.74 -7.61
CA PRO A 241 -5.11 -2.58 -8.81
C PRO A 241 -4.87 -1.10 -9.10
N ILE A 242 -3.67 -0.77 -9.51
CA ILE A 242 -3.35 0.53 -10.10
C ILE A 242 -3.49 0.48 -11.63
N GLY A 243 -3.49 1.62 -12.30
CA GLY A 243 -3.71 1.67 -13.76
C GLY A 243 -2.87 0.69 -14.57
N PRO A 244 -1.55 0.57 -14.34
CA PRO A 244 -0.70 -0.42 -15.01
C PRO A 244 -1.13 -1.89 -14.82
N ASP A 245 -1.72 -2.25 -13.67
CA ASP A 245 -2.20 -3.63 -13.43
C ASP A 245 -3.39 -3.96 -14.34
N LEU A 246 -4.33 -3.03 -14.47
CA LEU A 246 -5.50 -3.18 -15.34
C LEU A 246 -5.09 -3.23 -16.81
N ALA A 247 -4.15 -2.35 -17.22
CA ALA A 247 -3.59 -2.34 -18.56
C ALA A 247 -2.93 -3.68 -18.90
N HIS A 248 -2.11 -4.19 -17.99
CA HIS A 248 -1.43 -5.47 -18.18
C HIS A 248 -2.42 -6.63 -18.26
N TYR A 249 -3.37 -6.70 -17.32
CA TYR A 249 -4.36 -7.78 -17.32
C TYR A 249 -5.18 -7.82 -18.61
N ARG A 250 -5.59 -6.67 -19.14
CA ARG A 250 -6.29 -6.61 -20.44
C ARG A 250 -5.48 -7.18 -21.60
N LYS A 251 -4.14 -7.07 -21.52
CA LYS A 251 -3.24 -7.51 -22.58
C LYS A 251 -2.87 -9.00 -22.48
N VAL A 252 -2.61 -9.49 -21.26
CA VAL A 252 -2.04 -10.83 -21.04
C VAL A 252 -2.90 -11.74 -20.15
N HIS A 253 -4.03 -11.24 -19.64
CA HIS A 253 -4.97 -11.96 -18.75
C HIS A 253 -4.34 -12.54 -17.48
N GLN A 254 -3.30 -11.86 -16.97
CA GLN A 254 -2.60 -12.25 -15.75
C GLN A 254 -2.33 -11.03 -14.86
N TRP A 255 -2.54 -11.17 -13.56
CA TRP A 255 -2.21 -10.13 -12.58
C TRP A 255 -0.72 -10.18 -12.23
N PHE A 256 -0.08 -9.02 -12.11
CA PHE A 256 1.29 -8.94 -11.58
C PHE A 256 1.37 -9.50 -10.16
N SER A 257 0.33 -9.25 -9.37
CA SER A 257 0.20 -9.69 -7.99
C SER A 257 -0.17 -11.17 -7.84
N GLN A 258 -0.31 -11.95 -8.92
CA GLN A 258 -0.70 -13.35 -8.85
C GLN A 258 0.17 -14.17 -7.87
N PRO A 259 1.51 -14.05 -7.86
CA PRO A 259 2.33 -14.78 -6.90
C PRO A 259 2.03 -14.42 -5.42
N LEU A 260 1.62 -13.17 -5.15
CA LEU A 260 1.15 -12.78 -3.82
C LEU A 260 -0.20 -13.42 -3.52
N ILE A 261 -1.14 -13.37 -4.46
CA ILE A 261 -2.47 -14.00 -4.31
C ILE A 261 -2.31 -15.49 -3.98
N ASP A 262 -1.46 -16.21 -4.73
CA ASP A 262 -1.17 -17.62 -4.49
C ASP A 262 -0.59 -17.87 -3.08
N ASN A 263 0.21 -16.93 -2.58
CA ASN A 263 0.74 -16.99 -1.21
C ASN A 263 -0.35 -16.73 -0.17
N LEU A 264 -1.24 -15.76 -0.41
CA LEU A 264 -2.36 -15.48 0.50
C LEU A 264 -3.27 -16.70 0.62
N GLU A 265 -3.59 -17.36 -0.49
CA GLU A 265 -4.39 -18.59 -0.52
C GLU A 265 -3.72 -19.73 0.25
N ARG A 266 -2.45 -20.01 -0.04
CA ARG A 266 -1.69 -21.08 0.65
C ARG A 266 -1.58 -20.88 2.16
N ASN A 267 -1.55 -19.62 2.61
CA ASN A 267 -1.46 -19.26 4.02
C ASN A 267 -2.83 -18.99 4.66
N HIS A 268 -3.94 -19.25 3.96
CA HIS A 268 -5.31 -19.01 4.42
C HIS A 268 -5.53 -17.57 4.92
N ILE A 269 -4.93 -16.61 4.23
CA ILE A 269 -5.09 -15.19 4.51
C ILE A 269 -6.35 -14.70 3.80
N ASN A 270 -7.26 -14.05 4.54
CA ASN A 270 -8.47 -13.48 3.95
C ASN A 270 -8.10 -12.33 3.01
N TYR A 271 -8.49 -12.42 1.76
CA TYR A 271 -8.26 -11.37 0.79
C TYR A 271 -9.45 -11.17 -0.15
N LEU A 272 -9.49 -9.99 -0.76
CA LEU A 272 -10.36 -9.62 -1.86
C LEU A 272 -9.53 -8.95 -2.95
N ASN A 273 -9.39 -9.58 -4.11
CA ASN A 273 -8.85 -8.92 -5.30
C ASN A 273 -10.00 -8.19 -6.01
N VAL A 274 -9.99 -6.85 -5.97
CA VAL A 274 -11.05 -6.05 -6.59
C VAL A 274 -10.89 -5.89 -8.11
N GLY A 275 -9.72 -6.23 -8.66
CA GLY A 275 -9.40 -6.08 -10.07
C GLY A 275 -10.41 -6.73 -11.03
N PRO A 276 -10.78 -8.01 -10.85
CA PRO A 276 -11.79 -8.66 -11.70
C PRO A 276 -13.12 -7.92 -11.74
N ALA A 277 -13.63 -7.49 -10.58
CA ALA A 277 -14.90 -6.78 -10.50
C ALA A 277 -14.82 -5.35 -11.10
N ILE A 278 -13.66 -4.69 -11.01
CA ILE A 278 -13.42 -3.41 -11.71
C ILE A 278 -13.44 -3.61 -13.23
N LEU A 279 -12.80 -4.66 -13.73
CA LEU A 279 -12.82 -4.96 -15.17
C LEU A 279 -14.20 -5.35 -15.68
N GLU A 280 -14.97 -6.09 -14.89
CA GLU A 280 -16.37 -6.40 -15.18
C GLU A 280 -17.22 -5.12 -15.24
N TYR A 281 -17.06 -4.22 -14.29
CA TYR A 281 -17.73 -2.90 -14.30
C TYR A 281 -17.38 -2.07 -15.53
N LEU A 282 -16.10 -2.04 -15.90
CA LEU A 282 -15.63 -1.29 -17.07
C LEU A 282 -16.14 -1.89 -18.40
N GLY A 283 -16.26 -3.21 -18.49
CA GLY A 283 -16.54 -3.85 -19.77
C GLY A 283 -15.50 -3.46 -20.82
N THR A 284 -15.95 -2.81 -21.89
CA THR A 284 -15.09 -2.34 -23.00
C THR A 284 -14.54 -0.92 -22.80
N ARG A 285 -14.96 -0.20 -21.75
CA ARG A 285 -14.50 1.16 -21.44
C ARG A 285 -12.99 1.17 -21.14
N ASP A 286 -12.34 2.31 -21.39
CA ASP A 286 -10.93 2.47 -21.03
C ASP A 286 -10.82 2.50 -19.49
N TYR A 287 -9.83 1.76 -18.95
CA TYR A 287 -9.58 1.77 -17.51
C TYR A 287 -9.18 3.16 -16.99
N GLN A 288 -8.57 4.00 -17.85
CA GLN A 288 -8.18 5.36 -17.50
C GLN A 288 -9.38 6.23 -17.08
N GLU A 289 -10.59 5.90 -17.51
CA GLU A 289 -11.80 6.61 -17.10
C GLU A 289 -12.07 6.55 -15.59
N LEU A 290 -11.49 5.58 -14.88
CA LEU A 290 -11.59 5.46 -13.41
C LEU A 290 -10.45 6.16 -12.66
N PHE A 291 -9.49 6.77 -13.38
CA PHE A 291 -8.31 7.37 -12.77
C PHE A 291 -8.26 8.89 -12.99
N SER A 292 -7.72 9.58 -11.99
CA SER A 292 -7.34 10.99 -12.07
C SER A 292 -5.96 11.15 -12.73
N GLN A 293 -5.57 12.38 -13.03
CA GLN A 293 -4.28 12.67 -13.69
C GLN A 293 -3.04 12.27 -12.87
N GLY A 294 -3.14 12.29 -11.53
CA GLY A 294 -2.07 11.86 -10.62
C GLY A 294 -1.95 10.34 -10.47
N GLY A 295 -2.88 9.58 -11.06
CA GLY A 295 -2.84 8.11 -11.13
C GLY A 295 -3.58 7.39 -10.03
N HIS A 296 -4.28 8.09 -9.13
CA HIS A 296 -5.22 7.49 -8.19
C HIS A 296 -6.61 7.37 -8.82
N PHE A 297 -7.51 6.63 -8.17
CA PHE A 297 -8.90 6.61 -8.62
C PHE A 297 -9.53 8.00 -8.55
N ASN A 298 -10.39 8.31 -9.50
CA ASN A 298 -11.30 9.45 -9.43
C ASN A 298 -12.56 9.10 -8.62
N ASN A 299 -13.54 10.01 -8.58
CA ASN A 299 -14.78 9.82 -7.82
C ASN A 299 -15.49 8.53 -8.19
N GLU A 300 -15.60 8.22 -9.50
CA GLU A 300 -16.23 6.98 -9.99
C GLU A 300 -15.43 5.74 -9.57
N GLY A 301 -14.11 5.77 -9.71
CA GLY A 301 -13.24 4.67 -9.33
C GLY A 301 -13.34 4.32 -7.84
N TYR A 302 -13.36 5.33 -6.96
CA TYR A 302 -13.54 5.10 -5.53
C TYR A 302 -14.96 4.65 -5.16
N GLU A 303 -15.98 5.12 -5.86
CA GLU A 303 -17.34 4.64 -5.68
C GLU A 303 -17.46 3.14 -6.06
N VAL A 304 -16.85 2.74 -7.17
CA VAL A 304 -16.80 1.35 -7.62
C VAL A 304 -16.07 0.48 -6.60
N LEU A 305 -14.91 0.92 -6.10
CA LEU A 305 -14.16 0.22 -5.04
C LEU A 305 -15.04 0.01 -3.80
N ALA A 306 -15.71 1.06 -3.32
CA ALA A 306 -16.59 0.98 -2.16
C ALA A 306 -17.72 -0.03 -2.36
N LYS A 307 -18.37 -0.02 -3.54
CA LYS A 307 -19.45 -0.97 -3.88
C LYS A 307 -18.97 -2.42 -3.95
N ILE A 308 -17.76 -2.66 -4.45
CA ILE A 308 -17.17 -4.01 -4.51
C ILE A 308 -16.91 -4.53 -3.09
N VAL A 309 -16.26 -3.72 -2.25
CA VAL A 309 -16.00 -4.08 -0.85
C VAL A 309 -17.31 -4.30 -0.07
N PHE A 310 -18.29 -3.42 -0.25
CA PHE A 310 -19.63 -3.57 0.34
C PHE A 310 -20.26 -4.93 -0.01
N ARG A 311 -20.33 -5.28 -1.29
CA ARG A 311 -20.90 -6.55 -1.76
C ARG A 311 -20.16 -7.74 -1.14
N TYR A 312 -18.85 -7.68 -1.05
CA TYR A 312 -18.05 -8.74 -0.43
C TYR A 312 -18.40 -8.91 1.06
N LEU A 313 -18.42 -7.81 1.84
CA LEU A 313 -18.72 -7.86 3.27
C LEU A 313 -20.13 -8.42 3.54
N VAL A 314 -21.11 -8.04 2.73
CA VAL A 314 -22.48 -8.55 2.81
C VAL A 314 -22.56 -10.02 2.40
N SER A 315 -21.89 -10.42 1.30
CA SER A 315 -21.92 -11.81 0.81
C SER A 315 -21.27 -12.82 1.76
N LYS A 316 -20.42 -12.32 2.68
CA LYS A 316 -19.76 -13.13 3.72
C LYS A 316 -20.45 -13.04 5.07
N ASP A 317 -21.63 -12.43 5.15
CA ASP A 317 -22.40 -12.20 6.39
C ASP A 317 -21.60 -11.49 7.49
N LEU A 318 -20.59 -10.69 7.09
CA LEU A 318 -19.74 -9.96 8.03
C LEU A 318 -20.42 -8.71 8.59
N ILE A 319 -21.32 -8.14 7.82
CA ILE A 319 -22.15 -7.00 8.21
C ILE A 319 -23.57 -7.23 7.65
N THR A 320 -24.55 -7.02 8.49
CA THR A 320 -25.96 -6.98 8.05
C THR A 320 -26.32 -5.51 7.76
N PRO A 321 -26.57 -5.14 6.49
CA PRO A 321 -27.04 -3.78 6.19
C PRO A 321 -28.32 -3.50 6.97
N LYS A 322 -28.36 -2.37 7.70
CA LYS A 322 -29.62 -1.93 8.31
C LYS A 322 -30.60 -1.63 7.17
N LYS A 323 -31.79 -2.26 7.20
CA LYS A 323 -32.87 -1.88 6.28
C LYS A 323 -33.15 -0.40 6.50
N THR A 324 -33.09 0.38 5.43
CA THR A 324 -33.68 1.72 5.42
C THR A 324 -35.19 1.55 5.49
N ASP A 325 -35.79 2.00 6.59
CA ASP A 325 -37.24 2.17 6.73
C ASP A 325 -37.71 3.26 5.75
#